data_40f437567e9443aa44528792436c36cb
#
_entry.id   40f437567e9443aa44528792436c36cb
#
_cell.length_a   1.000
_cell.length_b   1.000
_cell.length_c   1.000
_cell.angle_alpha   90.00
_cell.angle_beta   90.00
_cell.angle_gamma   90.00
#
_symmetry.space_group_name_H-M   'P 1'
#
loop_
_entity.id
_entity.type
_entity.pdbx_description
1 polymer ?
#
loop_
_entity_poly.entity_id
_entity_poly.type
_entity_poly.pdbx_seq_one_letter_code
_entity_poly.pdbx_strand_id
1 'polypeptide(L)'
;MTHDYQRNGTTSLFAALEVASGKVHGRCFVRHTHVEFIAFLDSLATKYPRRQIHLVCDNYGTHKHPNVKAWLEAHPRFQLHFTPTSASWLNLVERWFGVITDQAIRRGSFDSVRQLERQITRFIAEWNENAQPFRWTKSPREIRRKIRRVSETSEMRH
;
A
#
# COMPACT_ATOMS: atom_id res chain seq x y z
N MET A 1 -1.66 -1.35 -1.33
CA MET A 1 -3.14 -1.35 -1.42
C MET A 1 -3.59 -0.06 -2.07
N THR A 2 -4.52 -0.14 -3.00
CA THR A 2 -5.09 1.01 -3.68
C THR A 2 -6.42 1.38 -3.02
N HIS A 3 -6.61 2.66 -2.75
CA HIS A 3 -7.82 3.17 -2.15
C HIS A 3 -8.50 4.15 -3.10
N ASP A 4 -9.73 3.86 -3.48
CA ASP A 4 -10.53 4.72 -4.35
C ASP A 4 -11.53 5.53 -3.54
N TYR A 5 -11.70 6.79 -3.93
CA TYR A 5 -12.65 7.70 -3.32
C TYR A 5 -13.47 8.40 -4.39
N GLN A 6 -14.80 8.20 -4.35
CA GLN A 6 -15.72 8.78 -5.30
C GLN A 6 -16.56 9.90 -4.65
N ARG A 7 -16.23 11.15 -4.97
CA ARG A 7 -17.06 12.31 -4.63
C ARG A 7 -16.60 13.49 -5.49
N ASN A 8 -17.44 13.95 -6.42
CA ASN A 8 -17.07 14.99 -7.41
C ASN A 8 -15.83 14.59 -8.24
N GLY A 9 -15.73 13.31 -8.57
CA GLY A 9 -14.61 12.72 -9.28
C GLY A 9 -13.94 11.62 -8.47
N THR A 10 -12.91 11.01 -9.03
CA THR A 10 -12.22 9.87 -8.43
C THR A 10 -10.72 10.11 -8.40
N THR A 11 -10.09 9.78 -7.29
CA THR A 11 -8.63 9.68 -7.19
C THR A 11 -8.25 8.36 -6.55
N SER A 12 -7.09 7.84 -6.92
CA SER A 12 -6.54 6.61 -6.36
C SER A 12 -5.25 6.92 -5.62
N LEU A 13 -5.13 6.41 -4.40
CA LEU A 13 -3.92 6.55 -3.60
C LEU A 13 -3.12 5.26 -3.64
N PHE A 14 -1.88 5.36 -4.11
CA PHE A 14 -0.87 4.33 -3.93
C PHE A 14 0.03 4.74 -2.78
N ALA A 15 0.28 3.82 -1.86
CA ALA A 15 1.13 4.11 -0.71
C ALA A 15 2.05 2.93 -0.40
N ALA A 16 3.27 3.26 0.03
CA ALA A 16 4.25 2.31 0.49
C ALA A 16 4.73 2.70 1.89
N LEU A 17 4.78 1.73 2.79
CA LEU A 17 5.18 1.93 4.18
C LEU A 17 6.60 1.43 4.39
N GLU A 18 7.44 2.29 4.95
CA GLU A 18 8.78 1.92 5.39
C GLU A 18 8.70 1.47 6.85
N VAL A 19 8.80 0.17 7.08
CA VAL A 19 8.59 -0.43 8.40
C VAL A 19 9.61 0.08 9.41
N ALA A 20 10.86 0.23 9.00
CA ALA A 20 11.96 0.63 9.88
C ALA A 20 11.84 2.06 10.41
N SER A 21 11.32 2.99 9.62
CA SER A 21 11.16 4.40 10.01
C SER A 21 9.73 4.78 10.33
N GLY A 22 8.76 4.02 9.87
CA GLY A 22 7.34 4.36 9.93
C GLY A 22 6.92 5.40 8.89
N LYS A 23 7.82 5.83 8.03
CA LYS A 23 7.50 6.80 6.97
C LYS A 23 6.68 6.17 5.86
N VAL A 24 5.89 6.99 5.21
CA VAL A 24 5.03 6.58 4.11
C VAL A 24 5.40 7.38 2.86
N HIS A 25 5.55 6.67 1.75
CA HIS A 25 5.63 7.26 0.43
C HIS A 25 4.30 7.04 -0.27
N GLY A 26 3.56 8.10 -0.53
CA GLY A 26 2.24 8.00 -1.13
C GLY A 26 2.09 8.96 -2.30
N ARG A 27 1.26 8.57 -3.25
CA ARG A 27 0.97 9.39 -4.43
C ARG A 27 -0.44 9.15 -4.92
N CYS A 28 -1.14 10.25 -5.23
CA CYS A 28 -2.47 10.20 -5.82
C CYS A 28 -2.38 10.19 -7.34
N PHE A 29 -3.22 9.39 -7.97
CA PHE A 29 -3.35 9.32 -9.42
C PHE A 29 -4.83 9.41 -9.81
N VAL A 30 -5.09 9.97 -10.98
CA VAL A 30 -6.46 10.03 -11.53
C VAL A 30 -6.98 8.63 -11.86
N ARG A 31 -6.09 7.76 -12.30
CA ARG A 31 -6.40 6.38 -12.67
C ARG A 31 -5.53 5.40 -11.90
N HIS A 32 -5.93 4.14 -11.86
CA HIS A 32 -5.17 3.07 -11.22
C HIS A 32 -4.90 1.91 -12.20
N THR A 33 -4.51 2.26 -13.43
CA THR A 33 -4.11 1.29 -14.45
C THR A 33 -2.67 0.83 -14.22
N HIS A 34 -2.20 -0.11 -15.04
CA HIS A 34 -0.81 -0.58 -15.00
C HIS A 34 0.19 0.56 -15.24
N VAL A 35 -0.21 1.59 -16.00
CA VAL A 35 0.67 2.73 -16.29
C VAL A 35 1.00 3.50 -15.01
N GLU A 36 -0.01 3.85 -14.23
CA GLU A 36 0.15 4.57 -12.97
C GLU A 36 0.85 3.69 -11.92
N PHE A 37 0.54 2.41 -11.90
CA PHE A 37 1.18 1.47 -10.99
C PHE A 37 2.69 1.37 -11.27
N ILE A 38 3.09 1.25 -12.52
CA ILE A 38 4.51 1.24 -12.91
C ILE A 38 5.18 2.57 -12.57
N ALA A 39 4.51 3.70 -12.81
CA ALA A 39 5.04 5.01 -12.44
C ALA A 39 5.31 5.11 -10.93
N PHE A 40 4.40 4.56 -10.12
CA PHE A 40 4.59 4.49 -8.67
C PHE A 40 5.76 3.57 -8.28
N LEU A 41 5.89 2.41 -8.92
CA LEU A 41 7.02 1.50 -8.70
C LEU A 41 8.34 2.16 -9.07
N ASP A 42 8.40 2.89 -10.18
CA ASP A 42 9.59 3.65 -10.58
C ASP A 42 9.96 4.70 -9.52
N SER A 43 8.99 5.38 -8.95
CA SER A 43 9.23 6.35 -7.88
C SER A 43 9.82 5.69 -6.63
N LEU A 44 9.35 4.50 -6.29
CA LEU A 44 9.92 3.71 -5.18
C LEU A 44 11.33 3.23 -5.50
N ALA A 45 11.57 2.78 -6.72
CA ALA A 45 12.89 2.31 -7.15
C ALA A 45 13.93 3.43 -7.08
N THR A 46 13.53 4.65 -7.42
CA THR A 46 14.38 5.83 -7.34
C THR A 46 14.64 6.25 -5.90
N LYS A 47 13.60 6.25 -5.07
CA LYS A 47 13.71 6.66 -3.67
C LYS A 47 14.51 5.67 -2.83
N TYR A 48 14.40 4.38 -3.13
CA TYR A 48 15.07 3.30 -2.40
C TYR A 48 15.91 2.44 -3.35
N PRO A 49 17.06 2.93 -3.80
CA PRO A 49 17.80 2.29 -4.90
C PRO A 49 18.47 0.96 -4.55
N ARG A 50 18.60 0.64 -3.27
CA ARG A 50 19.34 -0.56 -2.81
C ARG A 50 18.55 -1.48 -1.90
N ARG A 51 17.34 -1.10 -1.50
CA ARG A 51 16.55 -1.87 -0.55
C ARG A 51 15.72 -2.94 -1.23
N GLN A 52 15.52 -4.03 -0.53
CA GLN A 52 14.51 -5.01 -0.89
C GLN A 52 13.14 -4.46 -0.52
N ILE A 53 12.20 -4.55 -1.44
CA ILE A 53 10.87 -3.99 -1.28
C ILE A 53 9.84 -5.11 -1.42
N HIS A 54 8.99 -5.25 -0.40
CA HIS A 54 7.86 -6.15 -0.44
C HIS A 54 6.60 -5.35 -0.75
N LEU A 55 5.95 -5.68 -1.86
CA LEU A 55 4.71 -5.06 -2.29
C LEU A 55 3.55 -5.96 -1.87
N VAL A 56 2.61 -5.41 -1.14
CA VAL A 56 1.38 -6.12 -0.77
C VAL A 56 0.23 -5.49 -1.55
N CYS A 57 -0.38 -6.28 -2.41
CA CYS A 57 -1.44 -5.83 -3.30
C CYS A 57 -2.65 -6.75 -3.16
N ASP A 58 -3.85 -6.19 -3.33
CA ASP A 58 -5.02 -7.02 -3.51
C ASP A 58 -4.94 -7.75 -4.87
N ASN A 59 -5.79 -8.74 -5.06
CA ASN A 59 -5.81 -9.53 -6.30
C ASN A 59 -6.46 -8.72 -7.44
N TYR A 60 -5.84 -7.64 -7.80
CA TYR A 60 -6.31 -6.66 -8.75
C TYR A 60 -5.67 -6.88 -10.12
N GLY A 61 -6.48 -6.81 -11.18
CA GLY A 61 -6.05 -7.18 -12.53
C GLY A 61 -4.84 -6.43 -13.09
N THR A 62 -4.62 -5.19 -12.63
CA THR A 62 -3.48 -4.38 -13.06
C THR A 62 -2.13 -5.06 -12.76
N HIS A 63 -2.04 -5.78 -11.64
CA HIS A 63 -0.81 -6.46 -11.23
C HIS A 63 -0.47 -7.67 -12.11
N LYS A 64 -1.44 -8.17 -12.87
CA LYS A 64 -1.27 -9.29 -13.80
C LYS A 64 -0.89 -8.84 -15.21
N HIS A 65 -0.85 -7.53 -15.46
CA HIS A 65 -0.52 -7.01 -16.79
C HIS A 65 0.91 -7.40 -17.18
N PRO A 66 1.14 -7.77 -18.47
CA PRO A 66 2.47 -8.18 -18.93
C PRO A 66 3.56 -7.14 -18.68
N ASN A 67 3.24 -5.85 -18.78
CA ASN A 67 4.21 -4.78 -18.52
C ASN A 67 4.64 -4.73 -17.06
N VAL A 68 3.72 -5.00 -16.13
CA VAL A 68 4.03 -5.09 -14.69
C VAL A 68 4.93 -6.29 -14.42
N LYS A 69 4.63 -7.44 -15.02
CA LYS A 69 5.46 -8.65 -14.89
C LYS A 69 6.87 -8.41 -15.41
N ALA A 70 7.00 -7.77 -16.58
CA ALA A 70 8.29 -7.43 -17.16
C ALA A 70 9.08 -6.46 -16.25
N TRP A 71 8.40 -5.47 -15.67
CA TRP A 71 9.01 -4.53 -14.74
C TRP A 71 9.56 -5.24 -13.50
N LEU A 72 8.77 -6.15 -12.92
CA LEU A 72 9.17 -6.93 -11.74
C LEU A 72 10.34 -7.87 -12.05
N GLU A 73 10.38 -8.48 -13.22
CA GLU A 73 11.50 -9.31 -13.67
C GLU A 73 12.79 -8.50 -13.79
N ALA A 74 12.69 -7.26 -14.25
CA ALA A 74 13.82 -6.35 -14.35
C ALA A 74 14.28 -5.79 -12.99
N HIS A 75 13.44 -5.91 -11.95
CA HIS A 75 13.70 -5.39 -10.60
C HIS A 75 13.54 -6.48 -9.55
N PRO A 76 14.48 -7.45 -9.47
CA PRO A 76 14.32 -8.63 -8.60
C PRO A 76 14.29 -8.31 -7.11
N ARG A 77 14.71 -7.11 -6.70
CA ARG A 77 14.60 -6.65 -5.31
C ARG A 77 13.17 -6.28 -4.89
N PHE A 78 12.24 -6.20 -5.85
CA PHE A 78 10.82 -6.02 -5.61
C PHE A 78 10.13 -7.38 -5.60
N GLN A 79 9.46 -7.70 -4.48
CA GLN A 79 8.70 -8.94 -4.34
C GLN A 79 7.23 -8.60 -4.18
N LEU A 80 6.39 -9.18 -5.02
CA LEU A 80 4.97 -8.94 -5.04
C LEU A 80 4.24 -10.04 -4.27
N HIS A 81 3.38 -9.61 -3.34
CA HIS A 81 2.54 -10.50 -2.54
C HIS A 81 1.07 -10.11 -2.76
N PHE A 82 0.23 -11.08 -3.05
CA PHE A 82 -1.20 -10.86 -3.23
C PHE A 82 -1.97 -11.18 -1.96
N THR A 83 -3.06 -10.45 -1.75
CA THR A 83 -4.01 -10.77 -0.68
C THR A 83 -4.95 -11.90 -1.14
N PRO A 84 -5.45 -12.73 -0.23
CA PRO A 84 -5.21 -12.70 1.20
C PRO A 84 -3.84 -13.27 1.57
N THR A 85 -2.93 -12.39 1.97
CA THR A 85 -1.64 -12.78 2.51
C THR A 85 -1.70 -12.57 4.01
N SER A 86 -1.44 -13.61 4.79
CA SER A 86 -1.50 -13.54 6.24
C SER A 86 -0.19 -13.05 6.86
N ALA A 87 0.51 -12.20 6.14
CA ALA A 87 1.72 -11.57 6.66
C ALA A 87 1.37 -10.40 7.57
N SER A 88 2.16 -10.19 8.61
CA SER A 88 1.92 -9.13 9.60
C SER A 88 2.01 -7.73 9.01
N TRP A 89 2.83 -7.53 7.98
CA TRP A 89 2.92 -6.25 7.30
C TRP A 89 1.60 -5.86 6.61
N LEU A 90 0.78 -6.83 6.20
CA LEU A 90 -0.55 -6.52 5.65
C LEU A 90 -1.43 -5.82 6.69
N ASN A 91 -1.37 -6.25 7.95
CA ASN A 91 -2.09 -5.59 9.04
C ASN A 91 -1.61 -4.15 9.24
N LEU A 92 -0.31 -3.89 9.07
CA LEU A 92 0.24 -2.54 9.14
C LEU A 92 -0.29 -1.65 8.02
N VAL A 93 -0.34 -2.17 6.81
CA VAL A 93 -0.87 -1.47 5.64
C VAL A 93 -2.35 -1.13 5.84
N GLU A 94 -3.15 -2.11 6.25
CA GLU A 94 -4.58 -1.92 6.51
C GLU A 94 -4.84 -0.92 7.63
N ARG A 95 -4.06 -0.97 8.70
CA ARG A 95 -4.15 -0.03 9.82
C ARG A 95 -3.87 1.39 9.35
N TRP A 96 -2.82 1.59 8.56
CA TRP A 96 -2.48 2.91 8.06
C TRP A 96 -3.57 3.48 7.16
N PHE A 97 -4.11 2.67 6.24
CA PHE A 97 -5.22 3.10 5.40
C PHE A 97 -6.47 3.43 6.22
N GLY A 98 -6.71 2.70 7.30
CA GLY A 98 -7.78 3.02 8.25
C GLY A 98 -7.58 4.37 8.91
N VAL A 99 -6.35 4.67 9.35
CA VAL A 99 -6.01 5.96 9.99
C VAL A 99 -6.21 7.12 9.02
N ILE A 100 -5.69 7.05 7.80
CA ILE A 100 -5.85 8.13 6.83
C ILE A 100 -7.32 8.32 6.44
N THR A 101 -8.06 7.23 6.31
CA THR A 101 -9.50 7.30 6.01
C THR A 101 -10.25 8.06 7.10
N ASP A 102 -10.01 7.73 8.36
CA ASP A 102 -10.71 8.37 9.48
C ASP A 102 -10.26 9.81 9.71
N GLN A 103 -8.97 10.08 9.67
CA GLN A 103 -8.43 11.38 10.06
C GLN A 103 -8.39 12.40 8.93
N ALA A 104 -8.19 11.96 7.70
CA ALA A 104 -8.06 12.87 6.57
C ALA A 104 -9.26 12.88 5.64
N ILE A 105 -9.87 11.73 5.39
CA ILE A 105 -10.90 11.59 4.36
C ILE A 105 -12.30 11.77 4.94
N ARG A 106 -12.67 11.04 5.98
CA ARG A 106 -14.04 11.10 6.54
C ARG A 106 -14.38 12.40 7.25
N ARG A 107 -13.39 13.01 7.91
CA ARG A 107 -13.57 14.26 8.64
C ARG A 107 -13.50 15.51 7.76
N GLY A 108 -13.05 15.34 6.52
CA GLY A 108 -12.95 16.43 5.56
C GLY A 108 -14.20 16.62 4.74
N SER A 109 -14.47 17.88 4.37
CA SER A 109 -15.44 18.23 3.36
C SER A 109 -14.69 18.71 2.14
N PHE A 110 -14.89 18.05 1.00
CA PHE A 110 -14.13 18.33 -0.20
C PHE A 110 -15.03 18.73 -1.35
N ASP A 111 -14.76 19.91 -1.91
CA ASP A 111 -15.50 20.44 -3.06
C ASP A 111 -14.93 19.92 -4.39
N SER A 112 -13.71 19.36 -4.37
CA SER A 112 -13.05 18.84 -5.58
C SER A 112 -12.07 17.72 -5.24
N VAL A 113 -11.74 16.91 -6.24
CA VAL A 113 -10.69 15.89 -6.15
C VAL A 113 -9.35 16.54 -5.79
N ARG A 114 -9.06 17.71 -6.31
CA ARG A 114 -7.83 18.43 -6.01
C ARG A 114 -7.69 18.77 -4.54
N GLN A 115 -8.78 19.18 -3.88
CA GLN A 115 -8.78 19.42 -2.43
C GLN A 115 -8.53 18.14 -1.64
N LEU A 116 -9.15 17.04 -2.05
CA LEU A 116 -8.93 15.72 -1.43
C LEU A 116 -7.47 15.30 -1.57
N GLU A 117 -6.89 15.42 -2.75
CA GLU A 117 -5.49 15.06 -2.99
C GLU A 117 -4.52 15.91 -2.16
N ARG A 118 -4.78 17.21 -2.03
CA ARG A 118 -3.99 18.09 -1.16
C ARG A 118 -4.06 17.66 0.30
N GLN A 119 -5.24 17.30 0.78
CA GLN A 119 -5.42 16.85 2.15
C GLN A 119 -4.69 15.53 2.41
N ILE A 120 -4.74 14.60 1.47
CA ILE A 120 -4.00 13.33 1.55
C ILE A 120 -2.50 13.60 1.58
N THR A 121 -1.99 14.43 0.68
CA THR A 121 -0.57 14.79 0.62
C THR A 121 -0.11 15.46 1.91
N ARG A 122 -0.91 16.37 2.43
CA ARG A 122 -0.65 17.06 3.70
C ARG A 122 -0.62 16.08 4.88
N PHE A 123 -1.59 15.17 4.93
CA PHE A 123 -1.63 14.14 5.98
C PHE A 123 -0.37 13.28 5.96
N ILE A 124 0.07 12.85 4.78
CA ILE A 124 1.28 12.04 4.63
C ILE A 124 2.51 12.82 5.08
N ALA A 125 2.63 14.10 4.70
CA ALA A 125 3.74 14.94 5.13
C ALA A 125 3.79 15.10 6.65
N GLU A 126 2.65 15.37 7.29
CA GLU A 126 2.53 15.47 8.75
C GLU A 126 2.84 14.14 9.44
N TRP A 127 2.34 13.04 8.87
CA TRP A 127 2.66 11.70 9.36
C TRP A 127 4.17 11.46 9.37
N ASN A 128 4.85 11.81 8.28
CA ASN A 128 6.29 11.57 8.12
C ASN A 128 7.14 12.43 9.06
N GLU A 129 6.69 13.62 9.44
CA GLU A 129 7.37 14.47 10.43
C GLU A 129 7.46 13.80 11.81
N ASN A 130 6.44 13.03 12.17
CA ASN A 130 6.32 12.38 13.47
C ASN A 130 6.38 10.86 13.36
N ALA A 131 6.91 10.34 12.28
CA ALA A 131 6.94 8.90 12.03
C ALA A 131 7.77 8.16 13.07
N GLN A 132 7.22 7.04 13.53
CA GLN A 132 7.88 6.11 14.45
C GLN A 132 7.95 4.74 13.77
N PRO A 133 9.01 3.97 14.00
CA PRO A 133 9.09 2.63 13.44
C PRO A 133 7.83 1.81 13.75
N PHE A 134 7.35 1.08 12.77
CA PHE A 134 6.26 0.13 13.00
C PHE A 134 6.77 -1.01 13.88
N ARG A 135 6.10 -1.24 15.00
CA ARG A 135 6.50 -2.27 15.95
C ARG A 135 5.83 -3.59 15.61
N TRP A 136 6.63 -4.64 15.53
CA TRP A 136 6.16 -5.99 15.45
C TRP A 136 5.77 -6.42 16.85
N THR A 137 4.46 -6.58 17.11
CA THR A 137 3.96 -7.03 18.40
C THR A 137 3.93 -8.54 18.53
N LYS A 138 4.26 -9.25 17.44
CA LYS A 138 4.23 -10.71 17.39
C LYS A 138 5.58 -11.28 17.02
N SER A 139 5.94 -12.39 17.69
CA SER A 139 7.16 -13.13 17.38
C SER A 139 7.05 -13.74 15.95
N PRO A 140 8.18 -14.06 15.29
CA PRO A 140 8.16 -14.78 14.02
C PRO A 140 7.35 -16.06 14.06
N ARG A 141 7.33 -16.73 15.22
CA ARG A 141 6.58 -17.97 15.44
C ARG A 141 5.07 -17.75 15.41
N GLU A 142 4.59 -16.67 16.03
CA GLU A 142 3.17 -16.28 16.01
C GLU A 142 2.72 -15.84 14.62
N ILE A 143 3.58 -15.15 13.89
CA ILE A 143 3.34 -14.76 12.51
C ILE A 143 3.16 -16.01 11.64
N ARG A 144 4.04 -17.00 11.77
CA ARG A 144 3.94 -18.26 11.03
C ARG A 144 2.67 -19.03 11.36
N ARG A 145 2.21 -19.03 12.61
CA ARG A 145 0.93 -19.64 13.01
C ARG A 145 -0.25 -18.97 12.33
N LYS A 146 -0.28 -17.65 12.26
CA LYS A 146 -1.33 -16.91 11.55
C LYS A 146 -1.37 -17.24 10.08
N ILE A 147 -0.23 -17.29 9.42
CA ILE A 147 -0.11 -17.66 8.02
C ILE A 147 -0.71 -19.06 7.79
N ARG A 148 -0.35 -20.01 8.64
CA ARG A 148 -0.84 -21.40 8.55
C ARG A 148 -2.37 -21.46 8.72
N ARG A 149 -2.94 -20.77 9.71
CA ARG A 149 -4.39 -20.75 9.95
C ARG A 149 -5.18 -20.18 8.77
N VAL A 150 -4.70 -19.13 8.13
CA VAL A 150 -5.39 -18.54 6.98
C VAL A 150 -5.30 -19.46 5.77
N SER A 151 -4.18 -20.14 5.56
CA SER A 151 -4.05 -21.13 4.50
C SER A 151 -5.05 -22.27 4.68
N GLU A 152 -5.14 -22.82 5.89
CA GLU A 152 -6.10 -23.86 6.23
C GLU A 152 -7.55 -23.41 6.04
N THR A 153 -7.89 -22.19 6.44
CA THR A 153 -9.24 -21.63 6.26
C THR A 153 -9.57 -21.40 4.78
N SER A 154 -8.58 -21.01 3.99
CA SER A 154 -8.75 -20.82 2.55
C SER A 154 -8.98 -22.15 1.84
N GLU A 155 -8.28 -23.21 2.24
CA GLU A 155 -8.47 -24.55 1.70
C GLU A 155 -9.83 -25.14 2.06
N MET A 156 -10.36 -24.85 3.24
CA MET A 156 -11.68 -25.32 3.66
C MET A 156 -12.85 -24.64 2.95
N ARG A 157 -12.64 -23.47 2.33
CA ARG A 157 -13.67 -22.71 1.59
C ARG A 157 -13.75 -23.06 0.11
N HIS A 158 -12.85 -23.87 -0.36
CA HIS A 158 -12.83 -24.40 -1.72
C HIS A 158 -13.22 -25.88 -1.70
#